data_063729b7cf3ff8f8279cf7aab4f65ceb
#
_entry.id   063729b7cf3ff8f8279cf7aab4f65ceb
#
_cell.length_a   1.000
_cell.length_b   1.000
_cell.length_c   1.000
_cell.angle_alpha   90.00
_cell.angle_beta   90.00
_cell.angle_gamma   90.00
#
_symmetry.space_group_name_H-M   'P 1'
#
loop_
_entity.id
_entity.type
_entity.pdbx_description
1 polymer ?
#
loop_
_entity_poly.entity_id
_entity_poly.type
_entity_poly.pdbx_seq_one_letter_code
_entity_poly.pdbx_strand_id
1 'polypeptide(L)'
;MLDKPIDEIVYDENGKEVGVKSGGEMARCKQLYCDLTYVPDRVDKVSKVVRCVCLMDHPIPNTKDSPSTQIIIPQKQVNRNSDIYISMVSYTHQVAAKGWFIAMVSTTVETNNPEAEIKPALDLLGPIKQKFITVTDFYTPKEDGRDSKVFISKSYAATTHFETACLDVLDVYRRGTGEDFDFSKVRHDRGDEEQ
;
A
#
# COMPACT_ATOMS: atom_id res chain seq x y z
N MET A 1 -4.35 21.15 -0.22
CA MET A 1 -4.28 21.98 0.99
C MET A 1 -4.40 21.07 2.19
N LEU A 2 -3.54 21.23 3.17
CA LEU A 2 -3.67 20.52 4.44
C LEU A 2 -4.87 21.09 5.20
N ASP A 3 -5.53 20.24 5.97
CA ASP A 3 -6.68 20.61 6.82
C ASP A 3 -7.94 21.15 6.09
N LYS A 4 -8.08 20.81 4.81
CA LYS A 4 -9.30 21.13 4.06
C LYS A 4 -9.97 19.82 3.62
N PRO A 5 -10.91 19.28 4.42
CA PRO A 5 -11.59 18.02 4.11
C PRO A 5 -12.41 18.16 2.83
N ILE A 6 -12.56 17.07 2.11
CA ILE A 6 -13.52 16.97 1.00
C ILE A 6 -14.83 16.46 1.58
N ASP A 7 -15.88 17.29 1.48
CA ASP A 7 -17.19 16.97 2.04
C ASP A 7 -18.01 16.10 1.09
N GLU A 8 -17.87 16.36 -0.25
CA GLU A 8 -18.69 15.72 -1.27
C GLU A 8 -17.99 15.73 -2.63
N ILE A 9 -18.13 14.64 -3.38
CA ILE A 9 -17.84 14.60 -4.82
C ILE A 9 -19.16 14.88 -5.55
N VAL A 10 -19.17 15.89 -6.43
CA VAL A 10 -20.37 16.34 -7.13
C VAL A 10 -20.44 15.69 -8.51
N TYR A 11 -21.59 15.12 -8.83
CA TYR A 11 -21.88 14.46 -10.09
C TYR A 11 -22.97 15.21 -10.87
N ASP A 12 -22.93 15.12 -12.20
CA ASP A 12 -24.01 15.59 -13.08
C ASP A 12 -25.17 14.56 -13.15
N GLU A 13 -26.18 14.87 -13.94
CA GLU A 13 -27.37 14.03 -14.17
C GLU A 13 -27.04 12.67 -14.79
N ASN A 14 -25.88 12.54 -15.42
CA ASN A 14 -25.39 11.31 -16.05
C ASN A 14 -24.46 10.51 -15.13
N GLY A 15 -24.23 10.96 -13.88
CA GLY A 15 -23.33 10.32 -12.93
C GLY A 15 -21.84 10.58 -13.19
N LYS A 16 -21.52 11.56 -14.03
CA LYS A 16 -20.17 11.99 -14.32
C LYS A 16 -19.73 13.03 -13.29
N GLU A 17 -18.52 12.89 -12.78
CA GLU A 17 -17.93 13.83 -11.84
C GLU A 17 -17.74 15.21 -12.50
N VAL A 18 -18.07 16.28 -11.77
CA VAL A 18 -17.94 17.67 -12.19
C VAL A 18 -17.17 18.54 -11.20
N GLY A 19 -16.86 18.03 -10.03
CA GLY A 19 -16.08 18.75 -9.02
C GLY A 19 -16.18 18.15 -7.63
N VAL A 20 -15.55 18.82 -6.69
CA VAL A 20 -15.55 18.47 -5.26
C VAL A 20 -15.95 19.67 -4.43
N LYS A 21 -16.63 19.42 -3.30
CA LYS A 21 -16.98 20.45 -2.31
C LYS A 21 -16.12 20.30 -1.06
N SER A 22 -15.77 21.43 -0.47
CA SER A 22 -15.03 21.52 0.79
C SER A 22 -15.39 22.83 1.50
N GLY A 23 -15.97 22.72 2.72
CA GLY A 23 -16.31 23.89 3.55
C GLY A 23 -17.23 24.89 2.86
N GLY A 24 -18.18 24.41 2.04
CA GLY A 24 -19.11 25.25 1.28
C GLY A 24 -18.56 25.80 -0.05
N GLU A 25 -17.29 25.64 -0.34
CA GLU A 25 -16.69 25.99 -1.63
C GLU A 25 -16.73 24.80 -2.60
N MET A 26 -16.85 25.09 -3.90
CA MET A 26 -16.81 24.08 -4.97
C MET A 26 -15.61 24.30 -5.87
N ALA A 27 -14.80 23.27 -6.03
CA ALA A 27 -13.74 23.21 -7.05
C ALA A 27 -14.21 22.32 -8.20
N ARG A 28 -14.23 22.85 -9.42
CA ARG A 28 -14.60 22.08 -10.62
C ARG A 28 -13.37 21.43 -11.22
N CYS A 29 -13.51 20.19 -11.67
CA CYS A 29 -12.48 19.47 -12.41
C CYS A 29 -13.06 18.63 -13.55
N LYS A 30 -12.19 18.09 -14.38
CA LYS A 30 -12.58 17.24 -15.51
C LYS A 30 -12.42 15.76 -15.19
N GLN A 31 -11.62 15.46 -14.21
CA GLN A 31 -11.27 14.13 -13.75
C GLN A 31 -10.86 14.20 -12.28
N LEU A 32 -11.20 13.18 -11.51
CA LEU A 32 -10.83 13.03 -10.12
C LEU A 32 -10.01 11.74 -9.97
N TYR A 33 -8.86 11.84 -9.29
CA TYR A 33 -8.05 10.70 -8.88
C TYR A 33 -8.03 10.66 -7.36
N CYS A 34 -8.47 9.57 -6.79
CA CYS A 34 -8.59 9.46 -5.34
C CYS A 34 -8.34 8.04 -4.84
N ASP A 35 -8.13 7.91 -3.55
CA ASP A 35 -8.17 6.61 -2.89
C ASP A 35 -9.62 6.24 -2.50
N LEU A 36 -9.78 5.00 -2.08
CA LEU A 36 -11.07 4.41 -1.75
C LEU A 36 -11.80 5.11 -0.59
N THR A 37 -11.10 5.84 0.28
CA THR A 37 -11.73 6.47 1.47
C THR A 37 -12.68 7.59 1.11
N TYR A 38 -12.50 8.21 -0.06
CA TYR A 38 -13.39 9.25 -0.58
C TYR A 38 -14.66 8.70 -1.25
N VAL A 39 -14.67 7.43 -1.63
CA VAL A 39 -15.74 6.82 -2.43
C VAL A 39 -16.10 5.40 -1.94
N PRO A 40 -16.48 5.24 -0.67
CA PRO A 40 -16.71 3.92 -0.07
C PRO A 40 -17.80 3.11 -0.79
N ASP A 41 -18.75 3.77 -1.42
CA ASP A 41 -19.85 3.13 -2.17
C ASP A 41 -19.41 2.54 -3.52
N ARG A 42 -18.25 2.95 -4.03
CA ARG A 42 -17.73 2.56 -5.34
C ARG A 42 -16.62 1.51 -5.29
N VAL A 43 -16.44 0.88 -4.15
CA VAL A 43 -15.45 -0.17 -3.95
C VAL A 43 -16.08 -1.44 -3.37
N ASP A 44 -15.52 -2.59 -3.73
CA ASP A 44 -15.88 -3.88 -3.18
C ASP A 44 -14.79 -4.38 -2.25
N LYS A 45 -15.19 -4.88 -1.09
CA LYS A 45 -14.30 -5.58 -0.17
C LYS A 45 -14.06 -6.99 -0.69
N VAL A 46 -12.82 -7.31 -1.05
CA VAL A 46 -12.45 -8.60 -1.65
C VAL A 46 -11.66 -9.51 -0.72
N SER A 47 -10.92 -8.96 0.24
CA SER A 47 -10.13 -9.74 1.20
C SER A 47 -9.76 -8.91 2.43
N LYS A 48 -8.89 -9.46 3.28
CA LYS A 48 -8.25 -8.74 4.40
C LYS A 48 -6.75 -8.98 4.36
N VAL A 49 -5.99 -8.04 4.89
CA VAL A 49 -4.55 -8.16 5.06
C VAL A 49 -4.21 -8.00 6.53
N VAL A 50 -3.45 -8.95 7.08
CA VAL A 50 -2.84 -8.81 8.39
C VAL A 50 -1.43 -8.26 8.24
N ARG A 51 -1.09 -7.26 9.07
CA ARG A 51 0.24 -6.69 9.21
C ARG A 51 0.64 -6.68 10.66
N CYS A 52 1.89 -7.07 10.91
CA CYS A 52 2.50 -6.98 12.23
C CYS A 52 3.79 -6.17 12.14
N VAL A 53 3.86 -5.06 12.85
CA VAL A 53 5.09 -4.30 13.05
C VAL A 53 5.74 -4.79 14.33
N CYS A 54 7.01 -5.21 14.23
CA CYS A 54 7.79 -5.76 15.33
C CYS A 54 9.00 -4.87 15.64
N LEU A 55 9.15 -4.51 16.89
CA LEU A 55 10.35 -3.82 17.39
C LEU A 55 11.33 -4.86 17.98
N MET A 56 12.57 -4.83 17.51
CA MET A 56 13.63 -5.75 17.91
C MET A 56 14.91 -4.95 18.26
N ASP A 57 15.74 -5.52 19.11
CA ASP A 57 17.06 -4.97 19.47
C ASP A 57 18.22 -5.78 18.86
N HIS A 58 17.92 -6.56 17.83
CA HIS A 58 18.87 -7.39 17.10
C HIS A 58 18.41 -7.54 15.64
N PRO A 59 19.30 -7.83 14.69
CA PRO A 59 18.96 -8.21 13.33
C PRO A 59 18.24 -9.58 13.30
N ILE A 60 17.59 -9.92 12.17
CA ILE A 60 16.98 -11.24 12.03
C ILE A 60 18.05 -12.32 12.14
N PRO A 61 17.85 -13.37 12.96
CA PRO A 61 18.83 -14.46 13.13
C PRO A 61 19.23 -15.10 11.79
N ASN A 62 20.48 -15.50 11.66
CA ASN A 62 21.06 -16.17 10.48
C ASN A 62 21.11 -15.30 9.19
N THR A 63 21.00 -14.00 9.30
CA THR A 63 21.11 -13.07 8.15
C THR A 63 22.48 -12.37 8.07
N LYS A 64 23.50 -12.88 8.75
CA LYS A 64 24.85 -12.28 8.85
C LYS A 64 24.80 -10.83 9.37
N ASP A 65 23.96 -10.58 10.34
CA ASP A 65 23.74 -9.26 10.97
C ASP A 65 23.40 -8.16 9.96
N SER A 66 22.70 -8.54 8.89
CA SER A 66 22.30 -7.59 7.85
C SER A 66 21.47 -6.43 8.44
N PRO A 67 21.77 -5.16 8.10
CA PRO A 67 21.03 -4.00 8.57
C PRO A 67 19.65 -3.87 7.92
N SER A 68 19.40 -4.59 6.84
CA SER A 68 18.09 -4.74 6.20
C SER A 68 17.96 -6.14 5.61
N THR A 69 16.75 -6.68 5.68
CA THR A 69 16.47 -8.05 5.21
C THR A 69 15.06 -8.12 4.64
N GLN A 70 14.91 -8.84 3.54
CA GLN A 70 13.62 -9.23 3.01
C GLN A 70 13.54 -10.75 2.93
N ILE A 71 12.47 -11.33 3.46
CA ILE A 71 12.21 -12.77 3.41
C ILE A 71 10.81 -12.98 2.88
N ILE A 72 10.65 -13.93 1.97
CA ILE A 72 9.36 -14.41 1.51
C ILE A 72 9.24 -15.86 1.92
N ILE A 73 8.19 -16.21 2.64
CA ILE A 73 7.82 -17.58 2.94
C ILE A 73 6.79 -18.01 1.90
N PRO A 74 7.16 -18.90 0.96
CA PRO A 74 6.25 -19.35 -0.08
C PRO A 74 5.02 -20.07 0.51
N GLN A 75 3.86 -19.79 -0.02
CA GLN A 75 2.57 -20.36 0.39
C GLN A 75 2.62 -21.90 0.56
N LYS A 76 3.30 -22.60 -0.34
CA LYS A 76 3.39 -24.06 -0.32
C LYS A 76 4.16 -24.60 0.89
N GLN A 77 5.10 -23.84 1.47
CA GLN A 77 5.87 -24.24 2.64
C GLN A 77 5.06 -24.25 3.93
N VAL A 78 4.02 -23.44 3.97
CA VAL A 78 3.15 -23.22 5.14
C VAL A 78 1.70 -23.64 4.90
N ASN A 79 1.45 -24.37 3.80
CA ASN A 79 0.14 -24.88 3.40
C ASN A 79 -0.94 -23.78 3.34
N ARG A 80 -0.61 -22.68 2.64
CA ARG A 80 -1.47 -21.52 2.45
C ARG A 80 -1.70 -21.26 0.95
N ASN A 81 -2.60 -20.30 0.64
CA ASN A 81 -2.84 -19.80 -0.72
C ASN A 81 -2.13 -18.47 -0.99
N SER A 82 -1.53 -17.87 0.03
CA SER A 82 -0.81 -16.59 -0.06
C SER A 82 0.54 -16.70 0.65
N ASP A 83 1.54 -16.08 0.06
CA ASP A 83 2.89 -15.97 0.66
C ASP A 83 2.84 -15.10 1.91
N ILE A 84 3.83 -15.28 2.80
CA ILE A 84 4.04 -14.39 3.93
C ILE A 84 5.30 -13.56 3.63
N TYR A 85 5.17 -12.26 3.75
CA TYR A 85 6.24 -11.30 3.48
C TYR A 85 6.81 -10.77 4.79
N ILE A 86 8.13 -10.71 4.88
CA ILE A 86 8.88 -10.09 5.97
C ILE A 86 9.81 -9.06 5.37
N SER A 87 9.79 -7.84 5.89
CA SER A 87 10.82 -6.83 5.63
C SER A 87 11.34 -6.30 6.95
N MET A 88 12.66 -6.14 7.08
CA MET A 88 13.29 -5.56 8.25
C MET A 88 14.24 -4.46 7.82
N VAL A 89 14.21 -3.35 8.53
CA VAL A 89 15.09 -2.19 8.37
C VAL A 89 15.64 -1.77 9.73
N SER A 90 16.78 -1.08 9.71
CA SER A 90 17.46 -0.62 10.92
C SER A 90 17.71 0.88 10.90
N TYR A 91 18.50 1.37 11.87
CA TYR A 91 18.92 2.76 11.96
C TYR A 91 19.63 3.28 10.70
N THR A 92 20.27 2.41 9.91
CA THR A 92 20.93 2.79 8.65
C THR A 92 19.96 3.38 7.62
N HIS A 93 18.67 3.09 7.76
CA HIS A 93 17.59 3.64 6.93
C HIS A 93 16.94 4.88 7.55
N GLN A 94 17.48 5.38 8.68
CA GLN A 94 16.99 6.56 9.40
C GLN A 94 15.52 6.49 9.86
N VAL A 95 15.00 5.26 10.03
CA VAL A 95 13.62 4.99 10.48
C VAL A 95 13.55 4.35 11.87
N ALA A 96 14.71 4.03 12.44
CA ALA A 96 14.83 3.49 13.80
C ALA A 96 16.04 4.11 14.51
N ALA A 97 16.00 4.15 15.86
CA ALA A 97 17.14 4.55 16.65
C ALA A 97 18.29 3.52 16.54
N LYS A 98 19.54 3.95 16.80
CA LYS A 98 20.70 3.05 16.78
C LYS A 98 20.49 1.88 17.76
N GLY A 99 20.76 0.65 17.28
CA GLY A 99 20.55 -0.58 18.03
C GLY A 99 19.11 -1.12 17.94
N TRP A 100 18.20 -0.44 17.22
CA TRP A 100 16.85 -0.91 17.00
C TRP A 100 16.61 -1.32 15.55
N PHE A 101 15.76 -2.33 15.39
CA PHE A 101 15.32 -2.89 14.11
C PHE A 101 13.80 -2.93 14.08
N ILE A 102 13.24 -2.56 12.95
CA ILE A 102 11.79 -2.60 12.71
C ILE A 102 11.55 -3.67 11.64
N ALA A 103 10.86 -4.74 12.02
CA ALA A 103 10.39 -5.74 11.07
C ALA A 103 8.89 -5.60 10.84
N MET A 104 8.47 -5.75 9.59
CA MET A 104 7.08 -5.82 9.20
C MET A 104 6.80 -7.19 8.59
N VAL A 105 5.80 -7.87 9.13
CA VAL A 105 5.26 -9.14 8.62
C VAL A 105 3.90 -8.88 8.05
N SER A 106 3.61 -9.40 6.86
CA SER A 106 2.30 -9.24 6.23
C SER A 106 1.90 -10.44 5.38
N THR A 107 0.61 -10.72 5.35
CA THR A 107 -0.01 -11.72 4.45
C THR A 107 -1.50 -11.43 4.25
N THR A 108 -2.08 -12.01 3.22
CA THR A 108 -3.54 -12.03 3.05
C THR A 108 -4.17 -12.96 4.09
N VAL A 109 -5.25 -12.53 4.72
CA VAL A 109 -5.96 -13.33 5.73
C VAL A 109 -6.79 -14.41 5.05
N GLU A 110 -6.65 -15.66 5.50
CA GLU A 110 -7.36 -16.82 4.97
C GLU A 110 -8.24 -17.51 6.02
N THR A 111 -8.04 -17.20 7.29
CA THR A 111 -8.75 -17.84 8.41
C THR A 111 -9.34 -16.81 9.38
N ASN A 112 -10.05 -17.28 10.40
CA ASN A 112 -10.56 -16.44 11.47
C ASN A 112 -9.50 -16.09 12.54
N ASN A 113 -8.25 -16.57 12.38
CA ASN A 113 -7.16 -16.29 13.31
C ASN A 113 -5.93 -15.71 12.57
N PRO A 114 -5.98 -14.42 12.18
CA PRO A 114 -4.91 -13.78 11.43
C PRO A 114 -3.55 -13.78 12.12
N GLU A 115 -3.53 -13.75 13.47
CA GLU A 115 -2.26 -13.79 14.22
C GLU A 115 -1.57 -15.15 14.09
N ALA A 116 -2.32 -16.24 14.12
CA ALA A 116 -1.76 -17.57 13.91
C ALA A 116 -1.19 -17.75 12.50
N GLU A 117 -1.77 -17.05 11.52
CA GLU A 117 -1.33 -17.12 10.13
C GLU A 117 0.07 -16.55 9.90
N ILE A 118 0.46 -15.53 10.65
CA ILE A 118 1.80 -14.90 10.56
C ILE A 118 2.81 -15.53 11.51
N LYS A 119 2.41 -16.47 12.37
CA LYS A 119 3.30 -17.11 13.35
C LYS A 119 4.56 -17.69 12.72
N PRO A 120 4.56 -18.41 11.58
CA PRO A 120 5.78 -18.91 10.97
C PRO A 120 6.81 -17.81 10.66
N ALA A 121 6.34 -16.62 10.30
CA ALA A 121 7.21 -15.47 10.06
C ALA A 121 7.73 -14.85 11.37
N LEU A 122 6.87 -14.73 12.37
CA LEU A 122 7.28 -14.21 13.69
C LEU A 122 8.34 -15.10 14.35
N ASP A 123 8.24 -16.40 14.16
CA ASP A 123 9.22 -17.38 14.71
C ASP A 123 10.62 -17.20 14.09
N LEU A 124 10.72 -16.70 12.85
CA LEU A 124 12.01 -16.40 12.20
C LEU A 124 12.66 -15.12 12.74
N LEU A 125 11.90 -14.20 13.31
CA LEU A 125 12.42 -12.93 13.81
C LEU A 125 13.23 -13.06 15.09
N GLY A 126 13.07 -14.17 15.84
CA GLY A 126 13.66 -14.33 17.17
C GLY A 126 12.91 -13.54 18.25
N PRO A 127 13.57 -13.11 19.34
CA PRO A 127 12.92 -12.37 20.42
C PRO A 127 12.38 -11.01 19.96
N ILE A 128 11.08 -10.79 20.09
CA ILE A 128 10.43 -9.53 19.74
C ILE A 128 10.17 -8.73 21.02
N LYS A 129 10.67 -7.49 21.09
CA LYS A 129 10.43 -6.60 22.25
C LYS A 129 9.00 -6.10 22.32
N GLN A 130 8.45 -5.71 21.19
CA GLN A 130 7.07 -5.25 21.08
C GLN A 130 6.53 -5.53 19.68
N LYS A 131 5.25 -5.90 19.59
CA LYS A 131 4.56 -6.12 18.32
C LYS A 131 3.23 -5.39 18.28
N PHE A 132 2.87 -4.91 17.09
CA PHE A 132 1.59 -4.26 16.80
C PHE A 132 0.95 -4.98 15.62
N ILE A 133 -0.21 -5.58 15.86
CA ILE A 133 -0.93 -6.34 14.84
C ILE A 133 -2.14 -5.52 14.39
N THR A 134 -2.30 -5.36 13.09
CA THR A 134 -3.46 -4.74 12.46
C THR A 134 -4.02 -5.65 11.38
N VAL A 135 -5.35 -5.67 11.26
CA VAL A 135 -6.05 -6.32 10.16
C VAL A 135 -6.85 -5.27 9.42
N THR A 136 -6.55 -5.09 8.15
CA THR A 136 -7.21 -4.10 7.29
C THR A 136 -7.97 -4.79 6.17
N ASP A 137 -9.10 -4.23 5.80
CA ASP A 137 -9.86 -4.69 4.65
C ASP A 137 -9.13 -4.31 3.35
N PHE A 138 -9.19 -5.17 2.37
CA PHE A 138 -8.65 -4.95 1.05
C PHE A 138 -9.80 -4.75 0.06
N TYR A 139 -9.79 -3.63 -0.64
CA TYR A 139 -10.84 -3.21 -1.54
C TYR A 139 -10.33 -3.05 -2.97
N THR A 140 -11.24 -3.23 -3.92
CA THR A 140 -11.02 -2.93 -5.34
C THR A 140 -12.14 -2.04 -5.85
N PRO A 141 -11.86 -1.14 -6.81
CA PRO A 141 -12.89 -0.36 -7.47
C PRO A 141 -13.91 -1.26 -8.19
N LYS A 142 -15.20 -0.90 -8.13
CA LYS A 142 -16.29 -1.56 -8.84
C LYS A 142 -16.29 -1.26 -10.34
N GLU A 143 -15.66 -0.16 -10.74
CA GLU A 143 -15.66 0.37 -12.09
C GLU A 143 -14.26 0.86 -12.49
N ASP A 144 -14.05 1.08 -13.79
CA ASP A 144 -12.77 1.57 -14.31
C ASP A 144 -12.63 3.10 -14.27
N GLY A 145 -13.71 3.82 -13.96
CA GLY A 145 -13.75 5.27 -13.82
C GLY A 145 -13.88 6.05 -15.14
N ARG A 146 -13.94 5.40 -16.31
CA ARG A 146 -13.98 6.10 -17.60
C ARG A 146 -15.28 6.87 -17.83
N ASP A 147 -16.39 6.33 -17.38
CA ASP A 147 -17.70 6.98 -17.53
C ASP A 147 -17.89 8.04 -16.45
N SER A 148 -17.65 7.70 -15.20
CA SER A 148 -17.82 8.60 -14.05
C SER A 148 -16.76 9.68 -13.95
N LYS A 149 -15.60 9.54 -14.60
CA LYS A 149 -14.40 10.38 -14.48
C LYS A 149 -13.76 10.38 -13.08
N VAL A 150 -14.10 9.38 -12.26
CA VAL A 150 -13.48 9.13 -10.94
C VAL A 150 -12.59 7.90 -11.03
N PHE A 151 -11.29 8.08 -10.93
CA PHE A 151 -10.28 7.03 -11.02
C PHE A 151 -9.79 6.70 -9.61
N ILE A 152 -10.13 5.50 -9.16
CA ILE A 152 -9.90 5.05 -7.79
C ILE A 152 -8.69 4.11 -7.79
N SER A 153 -7.73 4.34 -6.88
CA SER A 153 -6.64 3.41 -6.62
C SER A 153 -7.13 2.21 -5.83
N LYS A 154 -6.50 1.05 -6.05
CA LYS A 154 -6.76 -0.15 -5.24
C LYS A 154 -6.17 -0.02 -3.84
N SER A 155 -6.63 -0.86 -2.92
CA SER A 155 -5.93 -1.05 -1.64
C SER A 155 -4.55 -1.65 -1.87
N TYR A 156 -3.59 -1.33 -0.97
CA TYR A 156 -2.27 -1.94 -1.02
C TYR A 156 -2.30 -3.39 -0.52
N ALA A 157 -1.76 -4.30 -1.33
CA ALA A 157 -1.66 -5.71 -1.02
C ALA A 157 -0.71 -5.99 0.17
N ALA A 158 -0.65 -7.26 0.59
CA ALA A 158 0.24 -7.72 1.65
C ALA A 158 1.73 -7.73 1.23
N THR A 159 2.01 -7.68 -0.06
CA THR A 159 3.38 -7.73 -0.61
C THR A 159 4.23 -6.53 -0.14
N THR A 160 5.54 -6.76 -0.02
CA THR A 160 6.54 -5.72 0.24
C THR A 160 7.14 -5.14 -1.04
N HIS A 161 6.72 -5.61 -2.22
CA HIS A 161 7.21 -5.13 -3.51
C HIS A 161 6.45 -3.90 -3.97
N PHE A 162 7.18 -2.94 -4.54
CA PHE A 162 6.60 -1.76 -5.19
C PHE A 162 5.89 -2.08 -6.50
N GLU A 163 6.14 -3.25 -7.10
CA GLU A 163 5.61 -3.63 -8.41
C GLU A 163 4.09 -3.51 -8.47
N THR A 164 3.36 -4.05 -7.49
CA THR A 164 1.90 -3.98 -7.46
C THR A 164 1.37 -2.55 -7.38
N ALA A 165 2.04 -1.68 -6.62
CA ALA A 165 1.71 -0.26 -6.53
C ALA A 165 2.00 0.47 -7.84
N CYS A 166 3.17 0.20 -8.47
CA CYS A 166 3.52 0.76 -9.77
C CYS A 166 2.55 0.35 -10.86
N LEU A 167 2.17 -0.93 -10.90
CA LEU A 167 1.19 -1.43 -11.88
C LEU A 167 -0.19 -0.80 -11.69
N ASP A 168 -0.64 -0.58 -10.46
CA ASP A 168 -1.89 0.12 -10.19
C ASP A 168 -1.83 1.59 -10.65
N VAL A 169 -0.73 2.29 -10.36
CA VAL A 169 -0.52 3.68 -10.82
C VAL A 169 -0.54 3.77 -12.35
N LEU A 170 0.14 2.87 -13.04
CA LEU A 170 0.15 2.83 -14.51
C LEU A 170 -1.24 2.50 -15.08
N ASP A 171 -1.97 1.59 -14.44
CA ASP A 171 -3.35 1.28 -14.84
C ASP A 171 -4.29 2.46 -14.63
N VAL A 172 -4.19 3.16 -13.48
CA VAL A 172 -4.96 4.39 -13.21
C VAL A 172 -4.63 5.46 -14.24
N TYR A 173 -3.34 5.66 -14.56
CA TYR A 173 -2.92 6.59 -15.60
C TYR A 173 -3.54 6.26 -16.96
N ARG A 174 -3.42 5.00 -17.41
CA ARG A 174 -3.98 4.54 -18.69
C ARG A 174 -5.50 4.69 -18.74
N ARG A 175 -6.21 4.39 -17.65
CA ARG A 175 -7.67 4.57 -17.58
C ARG A 175 -8.07 6.04 -17.71
N GLY A 176 -7.32 6.94 -17.08
CA GLY A 176 -7.62 8.37 -17.06
C GLY A 176 -7.21 9.10 -18.34
N THR A 177 -6.06 8.76 -18.93
CA THR A 177 -5.55 9.46 -20.14
C THR A 177 -5.97 8.78 -21.45
N GLY A 178 -6.27 7.46 -21.40
CA GLY A 178 -6.49 6.65 -22.60
C GLY A 178 -5.21 6.13 -23.26
N GLU A 179 -4.03 6.44 -22.73
CA GLU A 179 -2.72 6.11 -23.29
C GLU A 179 -1.83 5.43 -22.23
N ASP A 180 -0.91 4.58 -22.68
CA ASP A 180 0.11 4.02 -21.80
C ASP A 180 1.15 5.09 -21.44
N PHE A 181 1.71 4.98 -20.24
CA PHE A 181 2.76 5.90 -19.78
C PHE A 181 4.06 5.65 -20.54
N ASP A 182 4.58 6.70 -21.17
CA ASP A 182 5.82 6.64 -21.97
C ASP A 182 7.04 7.05 -21.11
N PHE A 183 7.75 6.04 -20.58
CA PHE A 183 8.95 6.26 -19.78
C PHE A 183 10.10 6.93 -20.56
N SER A 184 10.10 6.88 -21.91
CA SER A 184 11.16 7.51 -22.73
C SER A 184 11.11 9.03 -22.67
N LYS A 185 9.95 9.58 -22.31
CA LYS A 185 9.74 11.03 -22.17
C LYS A 185 10.08 11.57 -20.77
N VAL A 186 10.42 10.70 -19.82
CA VAL A 186 10.79 11.11 -18.47
C VAL A 186 12.18 11.75 -18.52
N ARG A 187 12.25 13.05 -18.22
CA ARG A 187 13.53 13.73 -18.02
C ARG A 187 14.07 13.31 -16.66
N HIS A 188 15.18 12.61 -16.64
CA HIS A 188 15.99 12.46 -15.45
C HIS A 188 16.81 13.74 -15.30
N ASP A 189 16.33 14.72 -14.56
CA ASP A 189 17.18 15.76 -14.02
C ASP A 189 18.14 15.06 -13.04
N ARG A 190 19.27 14.58 -13.58
CA ARG A 190 20.45 14.34 -12.76
C ARG A 190 20.88 15.74 -12.36
N GLY A 191 20.57 16.12 -11.12
CA GLY A 191 21.24 17.27 -10.52
C GLY A 191 22.74 17.04 -10.72
N ASP A 192 23.36 17.88 -11.54
CA ASP A 192 24.81 17.99 -11.61
C ASP A 192 25.23 18.37 -10.18
N GLU A 193 25.58 17.38 -9.37
CA GLU A 193 26.44 17.62 -8.22
C GLU A 193 27.79 18.07 -8.81
N GLU A 194 27.91 19.38 -8.95
CA GLU A 194 29.21 20.00 -9.13
C GLU A 194 30.12 19.60 -7.97
N GLN A 195 31.25 19.05 -8.35
CA GLN A 195 32.36 18.60 -7.52
C GLN A 195 32.93 19.71 -6.62
#